data_61e4147aca3d210453c79c4d33197f83
#
_entry.id   61e4147aca3d210453c79c4d33197f83
#
_cell.length_a   1.000
_cell.length_b   1.000
_cell.length_c   1.000
_cell.angle_alpha   90.00
_cell.angle_beta   90.00
_cell.angle_gamma   90.00
#
_symmetry.space_group_name_H-M   'P 1'
#
loop_
_entity.id
_entity.type
_entity.pdbx_description
1 polymer ?
#
loop_
_entity_poly.entity_id
_entity_poly.type
_entity_poly.pdbx_seq_one_letter_code
_entity_poly.pdbx_strand_id
1 'polypeptide(L)'
;MKLHKVTIKNYRSIRRKTILELTEFTSLIGPNNEGKTNILRALTIAFAVIHNWQRIKENSNSLEGTKARRFLEDLKIDSAIGLVSDYIYSRDYPKNSKSKEATEIELRFELTPEELAEFINLTNLRNNEEIPLIVRISKQKLSLHVKKQGPGGTTYNKKIHDVAKFIDERIGFMSVPAIRDANQMLNVAQEFAQAHLSESLSQDEEYADLLEKLNNIEDTYLKALSNSITEQIKGYASNISSVQLIRLFIIGGVVGV
;
A
#
# COMPACT_ATOMS: atom_id res chain seq x y z
N MET A 1 -5.65 15.10 -7.27
CA MET A 1 -4.22 14.85 -6.94
C MET A 1 -3.52 14.17 -8.10
N LYS A 2 -2.29 14.53 -8.40
CA LYS A 2 -1.53 14.00 -9.54
C LYS A 2 -0.11 13.65 -9.11
N LEU A 3 0.38 12.45 -9.49
CA LEU A 3 1.80 12.14 -9.38
C LEU A 3 2.52 12.80 -10.56
N HIS A 4 3.32 13.84 -10.30
CA HIS A 4 3.98 14.60 -11.35
C HIS A 4 5.48 14.33 -11.46
N LYS A 5 6.10 13.75 -10.42
CA LYS A 5 7.53 13.50 -10.42
C LYS A 5 7.90 12.26 -9.61
N VAL A 6 8.81 11.46 -10.16
CA VAL A 6 9.37 10.28 -9.51
C VAL A 6 10.88 10.37 -9.50
N THR A 7 11.49 10.05 -8.38
CA THR A 7 12.95 9.94 -8.26
C THR A 7 13.32 8.59 -7.69
N ILE A 8 14.15 7.84 -8.37
CA ILE A 8 14.60 6.51 -7.96
C ILE A 8 16.13 6.53 -7.79
N LYS A 9 16.60 5.93 -6.69
CA LYS A 9 18.03 5.79 -6.38
C LYS A 9 18.31 4.40 -5.79
N ASN A 10 19.43 3.79 -6.20
CA ASN A 10 19.90 2.51 -5.68
C ASN A 10 18.89 1.36 -5.82
N TYR A 11 18.28 1.22 -6.98
CA TYR A 11 17.38 0.12 -7.28
C TYR A 11 17.81 -0.62 -8.55
N ARG A 12 18.21 -1.88 -8.42
CA ARG A 12 18.67 -2.75 -9.53
C ARG A 12 19.69 -2.06 -10.45
N SER A 13 19.37 -1.84 -11.73
CA SER A 13 20.26 -1.12 -12.67
C SER A 13 20.35 0.38 -12.40
N ILE A 14 19.39 0.94 -11.68
CA ILE A 14 19.33 2.37 -11.35
C ILE A 14 20.22 2.64 -10.15
N ARG A 15 21.52 2.90 -10.40
CA ARG A 15 22.52 3.15 -9.35
C ARG A 15 22.53 4.60 -8.90
N ARG A 16 22.43 5.52 -9.86
CA ARG A 16 22.43 6.97 -9.61
C ARG A 16 20.99 7.46 -9.48
N LYS A 17 20.85 8.63 -8.91
CA LYS A 17 19.56 9.32 -8.85
C LYS A 17 19.02 9.53 -10.27
N THR A 18 17.92 8.87 -10.58
CA THR A 18 17.18 9.02 -11.82
C THR A 18 15.88 9.75 -11.52
N ILE A 19 15.60 10.80 -12.27
CA ILE A 19 14.43 11.66 -12.11
C ILE A 19 13.57 11.49 -13.35
N LEU A 20 12.26 11.29 -13.14
CA LEU A 20 11.25 11.26 -14.19
C LEU A 20 10.19 12.31 -13.85
N GLU A 21 9.90 13.15 -14.80
CA GLU A 21 8.73 14.02 -14.77
C GLU A 21 7.60 13.32 -15.50
N LEU A 22 6.44 13.25 -14.84
CA LEU A 22 5.28 12.54 -15.34
C LEU A 22 4.23 13.55 -15.79
N THR A 23 3.64 13.26 -16.91
CA THR A 23 2.49 13.98 -17.47
C THR A 23 1.28 13.05 -17.54
N GLU A 24 0.19 13.46 -18.14
CA GLU A 24 -0.98 12.59 -18.35
C GLU A 24 -0.65 11.33 -19.15
N PHE A 25 0.31 11.45 -20.07
CA PHE A 25 0.85 10.33 -20.83
C PHE A 25 2.36 10.43 -20.86
N THR A 26 3.05 9.43 -20.28
CA THR A 26 4.51 9.35 -20.26
C THR A 26 4.99 8.05 -20.86
N SER A 27 5.83 8.13 -21.91
CA SER A 27 6.41 6.97 -22.56
C SER A 27 7.88 6.79 -22.20
N LEU A 28 8.25 5.58 -21.78
CA LEU A 28 9.64 5.18 -21.50
C LEU A 28 10.20 4.46 -22.72
N ILE A 29 11.06 5.15 -23.49
CA ILE A 29 11.66 4.62 -24.70
C ILE A 29 13.14 4.31 -24.44
N GLY A 30 13.65 3.23 -25.00
CA GLY A 30 15.06 2.83 -24.93
C GLY A 30 15.23 1.33 -25.20
N PRO A 31 16.46 0.86 -25.36
CA PRO A 31 16.77 -0.56 -25.61
C PRO A 31 16.26 -1.49 -24.51
N ASN A 32 16.09 -2.76 -24.85
CA ASN A 32 15.73 -3.77 -23.85
C ASN A 32 16.85 -3.90 -22.82
N ASN A 33 16.49 -4.13 -21.56
CA ASN A 33 17.41 -4.28 -20.43
C ASN A 33 18.00 -2.99 -19.82
N GLU A 34 17.63 -1.79 -20.28
CA GLU A 34 18.17 -0.52 -19.76
C GLU A 34 17.44 0.06 -18.55
N GLY A 35 16.55 -0.69 -17.92
CA GLY A 35 15.95 -0.28 -16.65
C GLY A 35 14.52 0.23 -16.74
N LYS A 36 13.87 0.28 -17.92
CA LYS A 36 12.45 0.69 -18.07
C LYS A 36 11.52 -0.11 -17.15
N THR A 37 11.67 -1.43 -17.18
CA THR A 37 10.90 -2.33 -16.29
C THR A 37 11.26 -2.11 -14.81
N ASN A 38 12.50 -1.72 -14.50
CA ASN A 38 12.89 -1.44 -13.12
C ASN A 38 12.26 -0.15 -12.60
N ILE A 39 11.99 0.82 -13.47
CA ILE A 39 11.22 2.03 -13.09
C ILE A 39 9.80 1.65 -12.72
N LEU A 40 9.11 0.87 -13.57
CA LEU A 40 7.74 0.42 -13.29
C LEU A 40 7.67 -0.41 -12.01
N ARG A 41 8.60 -1.34 -11.81
CA ARG A 41 8.68 -2.14 -10.57
C ARG A 41 8.94 -1.29 -9.34
N ALA A 42 9.78 -0.26 -9.43
CA ALA A 42 10.00 0.66 -8.32
C ALA A 42 8.72 1.41 -7.95
N LEU A 43 7.94 1.84 -8.93
CA LEU A 43 6.62 2.45 -8.71
C LEU A 43 5.67 1.45 -8.03
N THR A 44 5.58 0.22 -8.54
CA THR A 44 4.75 -0.84 -7.92
C THR A 44 5.11 -1.06 -6.45
N ILE A 45 6.42 -1.14 -6.12
CA ILE A 45 6.87 -1.27 -4.73
C ILE A 45 6.45 -0.06 -3.91
N ALA A 46 6.62 1.16 -4.42
CA ALA A 46 6.31 2.37 -3.67
C ALA A 46 4.81 2.46 -3.37
N PHE A 47 3.95 2.19 -4.34
CA PHE A 47 2.49 2.20 -4.13
C PHE A 47 2.03 1.05 -3.24
N ALA A 48 2.61 -0.14 -3.37
CA ALA A 48 2.32 -1.25 -2.45
C ALA A 48 2.69 -0.90 -1.00
N VAL A 49 3.81 -0.21 -0.78
CA VAL A 49 4.19 0.28 0.57
C VAL A 49 3.18 1.31 1.07
N ILE A 50 2.75 2.27 0.25
CA ILE A 50 1.78 3.30 0.64
C ILE A 50 0.45 2.63 1.02
N HIS A 51 -0.08 1.79 0.15
CA HIS A 51 -1.36 1.09 0.35
C HIS A 51 -1.35 0.25 1.64
N ASN A 52 -0.31 -0.56 1.84
CA ASN A 52 -0.23 -1.39 3.03
C ASN A 52 0.20 -0.63 4.29
N TRP A 53 0.68 0.61 4.18
CA TRP A 53 1.10 1.41 5.34
C TRP A 53 -0.03 1.67 6.33
N GLN A 54 -1.27 1.71 5.87
CA GLN A 54 -2.46 1.84 6.69
C GLN A 54 -2.67 0.66 7.66
N ARG A 55 -2.24 -0.54 7.27
CA ARG A 55 -2.36 -1.76 8.08
C ARG A 55 -1.37 -1.79 9.25
N ILE A 56 -0.36 -0.93 9.20
CA ILE A 56 0.66 -0.81 10.25
C ILE A 56 0.13 0.13 11.33
N LYS A 57 -0.64 -0.41 12.27
CA LYS A 57 -1.23 0.32 13.43
C LYS A 57 -0.21 0.68 14.50
N GLU A 58 1.02 0.95 14.16
CA GLU A 58 2.06 1.28 15.15
C GLU A 58 2.39 2.76 15.09
N ASN A 59 2.72 3.34 16.26
CA ASN A 59 3.21 4.71 16.40
C ASN A 59 4.62 4.93 15.79
N SER A 60 5.03 4.06 14.88
CA SER A 60 6.35 4.04 14.26
C SER A 60 6.28 4.44 12.79
N ASN A 61 7.11 5.38 12.40
CA ASN A 61 7.28 5.79 11.00
C ASN A 61 8.10 4.79 10.19
N SER A 62 8.48 3.66 10.77
CA SER A 62 9.34 2.68 10.12
C SER A 62 9.12 1.28 10.68
N LEU A 63 9.43 0.30 9.84
CA LEU A 63 9.55 -1.11 10.23
C LEU A 63 11.01 -1.49 10.28
N GLU A 64 11.43 -2.25 11.29
CA GLU A 64 12.81 -2.68 11.49
C GLU A 64 12.93 -4.20 11.67
N GLY A 65 14.08 -4.73 11.28
CA GLY A 65 14.45 -6.12 11.48
C GLY A 65 13.47 -7.11 10.83
N THR A 66 13.00 -8.07 11.61
CA THR A 66 12.10 -9.14 11.15
C THR A 66 10.75 -8.61 10.68
N LYS A 67 10.24 -7.52 11.27
CA LYS A 67 8.97 -6.90 10.85
C LYS A 67 9.08 -6.32 9.44
N ALA A 68 10.16 -5.59 9.14
CA ALA A 68 10.40 -5.05 7.81
C ALA A 68 10.54 -6.15 6.76
N ARG A 69 11.25 -7.23 7.10
CA ARG A 69 11.42 -8.37 6.22
C ARG A 69 10.09 -9.08 5.91
N ARG A 70 9.28 -9.36 6.94
CA ARG A 70 7.95 -9.97 6.76
C ARG A 70 7.06 -9.07 5.91
N PHE A 71 6.99 -7.79 6.21
CA PHE A 71 6.20 -6.85 5.42
C PHE A 71 6.59 -6.86 3.94
N LEU A 72 7.89 -6.85 3.62
CA LEU A 72 8.37 -6.91 2.23
C LEU A 72 8.10 -8.29 1.58
N GLU A 73 8.10 -9.36 2.35
CA GLU A 73 7.72 -10.70 1.89
C GLU A 73 6.20 -10.80 1.68
N ASP A 74 5.40 -10.21 2.55
CA ASP A 74 3.93 -10.18 2.47
C ASP A 74 3.43 -9.32 1.30
N LEU A 75 4.20 -8.33 0.86
CA LEU A 75 3.91 -7.60 -0.39
C LEU A 75 3.85 -8.49 -1.65
N LYS A 76 4.30 -9.75 -1.54
CA LYS A 76 4.17 -10.75 -2.62
C LYS A 76 2.73 -11.22 -2.82
N ILE A 77 1.92 -11.18 -1.78
CA ILE A 77 0.63 -11.87 -1.74
C ILE A 77 -0.48 -11.04 -2.40
N ASP A 78 -0.40 -9.72 -2.32
CA ASP A 78 -1.44 -8.82 -2.84
C ASP A 78 -1.27 -8.42 -4.31
N SER A 79 -0.30 -8.97 -5.02
CA SER A 79 -0.12 -8.68 -6.44
C SER A 79 -0.82 -9.70 -7.33
N ALA A 80 -2.14 -9.77 -7.29
CA ALA A 80 -2.94 -10.45 -8.29
C ALA A 80 -2.73 -9.84 -9.69
N ILE A 81 -2.15 -8.66 -9.78
CA ILE A 81 -1.80 -7.96 -10.99
C ILE A 81 -0.35 -8.21 -11.37
N GLY A 82 -0.01 -9.39 -11.84
CA GLY A 82 1.09 -9.81 -12.74
C GLY A 82 2.51 -9.25 -12.61
N LEU A 83 2.77 -8.21 -11.85
CA LEU A 83 4.09 -7.70 -11.49
C LEU A 83 4.29 -7.88 -9.99
N VAL A 84 4.54 -9.12 -9.58
CA VAL A 84 5.03 -9.42 -8.23
C VAL A 84 6.28 -8.59 -7.97
N SER A 85 6.16 -7.54 -7.24
CA SER A 85 7.30 -6.75 -6.82
C SER A 85 7.71 -7.07 -5.41
N ASP A 86 8.17 -8.31 -5.24
CA ASP A 86 8.91 -8.66 -4.06
C ASP A 86 10.24 -7.90 -4.07
N TYR A 87 10.47 -7.06 -3.10
CA TYR A 87 11.77 -6.44 -2.91
C TYR A 87 12.65 -7.38 -2.07
N ILE A 88 13.74 -7.83 -2.66
CA ILE A 88 14.77 -8.60 -1.96
C ILE A 88 16.06 -7.79 -1.98
N TYR A 89 16.52 -7.32 -0.81
CA TYR A 89 17.68 -6.42 -0.72
C TYR A 89 18.94 -6.99 -1.42
N SER A 90 19.23 -8.27 -1.27
CA SER A 90 20.40 -8.92 -1.90
C SER A 90 20.31 -9.00 -3.43
N ARG A 91 19.10 -8.99 -3.99
CA ARG A 91 18.84 -9.02 -5.43
C ARG A 91 18.68 -7.61 -6.01
N ASP A 92 17.97 -6.76 -5.31
CA ASP A 92 17.42 -5.52 -5.85
C ASP A 92 18.28 -4.28 -5.50
N TYR A 93 19.14 -4.40 -4.48
CA TYR A 93 20.12 -3.37 -4.20
C TYR A 93 21.36 -3.54 -5.13
N PRO A 94 21.91 -2.47 -5.72
CA PRO A 94 23.04 -2.56 -6.65
C PRO A 94 24.29 -3.18 -6.02
N LYS A 95 24.77 -4.30 -6.55
CA LYS A 95 25.86 -5.11 -5.98
C LYS A 95 27.20 -4.38 -5.81
N ASN A 96 27.46 -3.34 -6.60
CA ASN A 96 28.72 -2.60 -6.60
C ASN A 96 28.60 -1.19 -6.03
N SER A 97 27.59 -0.93 -5.23
CA SER A 97 27.47 0.34 -4.51
C SER A 97 28.40 0.34 -3.31
N LYS A 98 29.32 1.32 -3.27
CA LYS A 98 30.25 1.52 -2.14
C LYS A 98 29.55 2.06 -0.88
N SER A 99 28.33 2.50 -1.00
CA SER A 99 27.57 3.10 0.10
C SER A 99 26.69 2.07 0.78
N LYS A 100 26.60 2.16 2.09
CA LYS A 100 25.59 1.46 2.90
C LYS A 100 24.21 2.15 2.78
N GLU A 101 23.94 2.75 1.61
CA GLU A 101 22.73 3.50 1.35
C GLU A 101 21.55 2.56 1.08
N ALA A 102 20.37 3.07 1.30
CA ALA A 102 19.13 2.38 1.02
C ALA A 102 18.69 2.59 -0.44
N THR A 103 17.79 1.74 -0.93
CA THR A 103 16.95 2.07 -2.08
C THR A 103 16.01 3.19 -1.67
N GLU A 104 15.93 4.24 -2.46
CA GLU A 104 15.04 5.37 -2.23
C GLU A 104 14.17 5.60 -3.46
N ILE A 105 12.86 5.69 -3.23
CA ILE A 105 11.84 6.01 -4.25
C ILE A 105 11.07 7.22 -3.71
N GLU A 106 11.30 8.39 -4.31
CA GLU A 106 10.61 9.63 -3.98
C GLU A 106 9.47 9.83 -4.99
N LEU A 107 8.26 9.97 -4.50
CA LEU A 107 7.05 10.28 -5.25
C LEU A 107 6.60 11.70 -4.87
N ARG A 108 6.33 12.53 -5.87
CA ARG A 108 5.84 13.88 -5.64
C ARG A 108 4.44 14.02 -6.20
N PHE A 109 3.53 14.30 -5.30
CA PHE A 109 2.11 14.47 -5.59
C PHE A 109 1.76 15.96 -5.56
N GLU A 110 1.13 16.43 -6.61
CA GLU A 110 0.55 17.77 -6.71
C GLU A 110 -0.93 17.70 -6.34
N LEU A 111 -1.39 18.63 -5.49
CA LEU A 111 -2.76 18.70 -5.02
C LEU A 111 -3.49 19.84 -5.72
N THR A 112 -4.79 19.66 -5.95
CA THR A 112 -5.67 20.76 -6.32
C THR A 112 -5.94 21.65 -5.10
N PRO A 113 -6.44 22.90 -5.27
CA PRO A 113 -6.80 23.74 -4.15
C PRO A 113 -7.81 23.12 -3.18
N GLU A 114 -8.78 22.37 -3.70
CA GLU A 114 -9.80 21.66 -2.92
C GLU A 114 -9.15 20.54 -2.08
N GLU A 115 -8.31 19.74 -2.71
CA GLU A 115 -7.58 18.67 -2.04
C GLU A 115 -6.58 19.20 -1.00
N LEU A 116 -5.99 20.35 -1.25
CA LEU A 116 -5.13 21.02 -0.28
C LEU A 116 -5.91 21.43 0.97
N ALA A 117 -7.12 22.02 0.80
CA ALA A 117 -7.98 22.40 1.92
C ALA A 117 -8.37 21.16 2.74
N GLU A 118 -8.74 20.08 2.07
CA GLU A 118 -9.09 18.80 2.71
C GLU A 118 -7.89 18.16 3.43
N PHE A 119 -6.71 18.17 2.79
CA PHE A 119 -5.47 17.68 3.41
C PHE A 119 -5.14 18.42 4.70
N ILE A 120 -5.28 19.75 4.70
CA ILE A 120 -5.05 20.59 5.89
C ILE A 120 -6.06 20.23 6.99
N ASN A 121 -7.32 20.06 6.64
CA ASN A 121 -8.38 19.71 7.60
C ASN A 121 -8.13 18.34 8.24
N LEU A 122 -7.78 17.32 7.45
CA LEU A 122 -7.54 15.96 7.94
C LEU A 122 -6.25 15.83 8.73
N THR A 123 -5.19 16.46 8.25
CA THR A 123 -3.85 16.27 8.82
C THR A 123 -3.42 17.38 9.77
N ASN A 124 -4.08 18.55 9.72
CA ASN A 124 -3.64 19.77 10.37
C ASN A 124 -2.18 20.15 10.02
N LEU A 125 -1.76 19.87 8.77
CA LEU A 125 -0.44 20.16 8.24
C LEU A 125 -0.52 21.21 7.15
N ARG A 126 0.28 22.29 7.27
CA ARG A 126 0.41 23.27 6.18
C ARG A 126 1.24 22.67 5.03
N ASN A 127 0.76 22.83 3.82
CA ASN A 127 1.40 22.33 2.60
C ASN A 127 1.44 23.42 1.52
N ASN A 128 2.39 23.30 0.60
CA ASN A 128 2.56 24.16 -0.58
C ASN A 128 2.15 23.36 -1.84
N GLU A 129 0.93 22.79 -1.83
CA GLU A 129 0.35 22.04 -2.95
C GLU A 129 1.15 20.80 -3.40
N GLU A 130 2.26 20.47 -2.73
CA GLU A 130 3.10 19.31 -3.08
C GLU A 130 3.42 18.43 -1.87
N ILE A 131 3.20 17.12 -2.01
CA ILE A 131 3.59 16.11 -1.01
C ILE A 131 4.78 15.29 -1.56
N PRO A 132 6.02 15.53 -1.11
CA PRO A 132 7.18 14.74 -1.48
C PRO A 132 7.34 13.55 -0.53
N LEU A 133 6.79 12.40 -0.92
CA LEU A 133 6.82 11.16 -0.12
C LEU A 133 8.00 10.28 -0.54
N ILE A 134 8.75 9.75 0.41
CA ILE A 134 9.89 8.86 0.18
C ILE A 134 9.65 7.50 0.82
N VAL A 135 9.72 6.47 0.01
CA VAL A 135 9.88 5.08 0.44
C VAL A 135 11.37 4.77 0.47
N ARG A 136 11.88 4.41 1.64
CA ARG A 136 13.28 4.06 1.83
C ARG A 136 13.41 2.65 2.37
N ILE A 137 14.16 1.80 1.64
CA ILE A 137 14.34 0.39 1.95
C ILE A 137 15.83 0.09 2.11
N SER A 138 16.22 -0.32 3.31
CA SER A 138 17.56 -0.82 3.62
C SER A 138 17.51 -2.32 3.92
N LYS A 139 18.65 -2.92 4.21
CA LYS A 139 18.73 -4.34 4.58
C LYS A 139 17.82 -4.72 5.75
N GLN A 140 17.63 -3.83 6.72
CA GLN A 140 16.92 -4.13 7.96
C GLN A 140 15.76 -3.17 8.27
N LYS A 141 15.60 -2.11 7.47
CA LYS A 141 14.63 -1.05 7.77
C LYS A 141 13.87 -0.64 6.53
N LEU A 142 12.56 -0.61 6.66
CA LEU A 142 11.63 0.03 5.74
C LEU A 142 11.08 1.28 6.42
N SER A 143 11.13 2.41 5.74
CA SER A 143 10.56 3.65 6.23
C SER A 143 9.82 4.42 5.15
N LEU A 144 8.75 5.06 5.55
CA LEU A 144 7.98 6.01 4.77
C LEU A 144 8.10 7.38 5.45
N HIS A 145 8.49 8.41 4.71
CA HIS A 145 8.65 9.74 5.27
C HIS A 145 8.48 10.83 4.21
N VAL A 146 8.11 12.02 4.66
CA VAL A 146 7.99 13.20 3.80
C VAL A 146 9.31 13.96 3.80
N LYS A 147 9.81 14.30 2.61
CA LYS A 147 11.02 15.10 2.42
C LYS A 147 10.70 16.59 2.57
N LYS A 148 10.69 17.06 3.81
CA LYS A 148 10.53 18.48 4.11
C LYS A 148 11.68 18.95 4.99
N GLN A 149 12.32 20.05 4.64
CA GLN A 149 13.41 20.62 5.45
C GLN A 149 12.83 21.43 6.64
N GLY A 150 13.57 21.44 7.75
CA GLY A 150 13.23 22.21 8.94
C GLY A 150 12.21 21.55 9.88
N PRO A 151 11.69 22.30 10.86
CA PRO A 151 10.79 21.78 11.90
C PRO A 151 9.50 21.15 11.36
N GLY A 152 9.02 21.63 10.22
CA GLY A 152 7.86 21.08 9.53
C GLY A 152 8.01 19.61 9.14
N GLY A 153 9.22 19.17 8.76
CA GLY A 153 9.48 17.77 8.38
C GLY A 153 9.22 16.77 9.50
N THR A 154 9.60 17.11 10.73
CA THR A 154 9.34 16.26 11.91
C THR A 154 7.84 16.14 12.17
N THR A 155 7.07 17.21 12.02
CA THR A 155 5.62 17.18 12.22
C THR A 155 4.92 16.35 11.16
N TYR A 156 5.33 16.44 9.90
CA TYR A 156 4.82 15.60 8.82
C TYR A 156 5.09 14.11 9.09
N ASN A 157 6.31 13.79 9.50
CA ASN A 157 6.69 12.40 9.75
C ASN A 157 5.98 11.78 10.96
N LYS A 158 5.59 12.58 11.95
CA LYS A 158 4.71 12.12 13.06
C LYS A 158 3.31 11.73 12.56
N LYS A 159 2.84 12.33 11.48
CA LYS A 159 1.51 12.08 10.88
C LYS A 159 1.61 11.32 9.56
N ILE A 160 2.67 10.55 9.38
CA ILE A 160 2.92 9.85 8.11
C ILE A 160 1.80 8.86 7.74
N HIS A 161 1.09 8.30 8.74
CA HIS A 161 -0.06 7.44 8.50
C HIS A 161 -1.23 8.19 7.86
N ASP A 162 -1.54 9.38 8.37
CA ASP A 162 -2.61 10.21 7.83
C ASP A 162 -2.27 10.69 6.42
N VAL A 163 -0.99 11.03 6.18
CA VAL A 163 -0.48 11.40 4.85
C VAL A 163 -0.58 10.24 3.86
N ALA A 164 -0.17 9.04 4.28
CA ALA A 164 -0.24 7.86 3.44
C ALA A 164 -1.70 7.50 3.12
N LYS A 165 -2.59 7.53 4.11
CA LYS A 165 -4.02 7.32 3.94
C LYS A 165 -4.63 8.30 2.94
N PHE A 166 -4.33 9.59 3.10
CA PHE A 166 -4.80 10.64 2.19
C PHE A 166 -4.42 10.38 0.74
N ILE A 167 -3.19 9.89 0.49
CA ILE A 167 -2.71 9.57 -0.85
C ILE A 167 -3.37 8.30 -1.37
N ASP A 168 -3.47 7.24 -0.56
CA ASP A 168 -4.02 5.95 -0.93
C ASP A 168 -5.50 6.02 -1.34
N GLU A 169 -6.27 6.86 -0.66
CA GLU A 169 -7.69 7.09 -0.95
C GLU A 169 -7.94 7.87 -2.27
N ARG A 170 -6.90 8.51 -2.84
CA ARG A 170 -7.05 9.40 -4.02
C ARG A 170 -6.29 8.96 -5.24
N ILE A 171 -5.33 8.07 -5.11
CA ILE A 171 -4.56 7.54 -6.25
C ILE A 171 -4.61 6.02 -6.25
N GLY A 172 -5.33 5.46 -7.21
CA GLY A 172 -5.21 4.06 -7.58
C GLY A 172 -3.97 3.83 -8.45
N PHE A 173 -3.21 2.79 -8.17
CA PHE A 173 -2.08 2.37 -9.00
C PHE A 173 -2.33 0.97 -9.55
N MET A 174 -2.34 0.86 -10.88
CA MET A 174 -2.46 -0.42 -11.58
C MET A 174 -1.25 -0.63 -12.48
N SER A 175 -0.63 -1.79 -12.39
CA SER A 175 0.47 -2.19 -13.27
C SER A 175 0.03 -3.30 -14.21
N VAL A 176 0.05 -3.02 -15.51
CA VAL A 176 -0.30 -4.01 -16.53
C VAL A 176 0.97 -4.66 -17.06
N PRO A 177 1.14 -6.00 -16.94
CA PRO A 177 2.33 -6.70 -17.40
C PRO A 177 2.44 -6.71 -18.92
N ALA A 178 3.69 -6.67 -19.41
CA ALA A 178 3.95 -6.73 -20.87
C ALA A 178 3.70 -8.11 -21.47
N ILE A 179 3.80 -9.16 -20.66
CA ILE A 179 3.52 -10.55 -21.10
C ILE A 179 2.02 -10.78 -20.93
N ARG A 180 1.33 -10.98 -22.04
CA ARG A 180 -0.11 -11.20 -22.08
C ARG A 180 -0.41 -12.69 -21.97
N ASP A 181 -0.40 -13.21 -20.76
CA ASP A 181 -1.11 -14.46 -20.47
C ASP A 181 -2.62 -14.14 -20.39
N ALA A 182 -3.44 -14.89 -21.12
CA ALA A 182 -4.89 -14.68 -21.18
C ALA A 182 -5.52 -14.70 -19.77
N ASN A 183 -5.04 -15.56 -18.88
CA ASN A 183 -5.51 -15.65 -17.51
C ASN A 183 -5.17 -14.41 -16.69
N GLN A 184 -3.97 -13.84 -16.89
CA GLN A 184 -3.58 -12.60 -16.21
C GLN A 184 -4.42 -11.40 -16.70
N MET A 185 -4.72 -11.33 -17.98
CA MET A 185 -5.61 -10.28 -18.53
C MET A 185 -7.04 -10.41 -17.98
N LEU A 186 -7.53 -11.63 -17.84
CA LEU A 186 -8.84 -11.89 -17.26
C LEU A 186 -8.90 -11.45 -15.80
N ASN A 187 -7.87 -11.76 -14.99
CA ASN A 187 -7.78 -11.35 -13.60
C ASN A 187 -7.77 -9.81 -13.47
N VAL A 188 -6.98 -9.12 -14.29
CA VAL A 188 -6.95 -7.63 -14.31
C VAL A 188 -8.32 -7.06 -14.67
N ALA A 189 -9.00 -7.64 -15.65
CA ALA A 189 -10.34 -7.21 -16.03
C ALA A 189 -11.36 -7.46 -14.92
N GLN A 190 -11.27 -8.58 -14.23
CA GLN A 190 -12.14 -8.90 -13.09
C GLN A 190 -11.91 -7.95 -11.91
N GLU A 191 -10.65 -7.67 -11.56
CA GLU A 191 -10.33 -6.72 -10.48
C GLU A 191 -10.83 -5.31 -10.80
N PHE A 192 -10.64 -4.86 -12.05
CA PHE A 192 -11.16 -3.57 -12.49
C PHE A 192 -12.70 -3.52 -12.40
N ALA A 193 -13.36 -4.57 -12.87
CA ALA A 193 -14.82 -4.67 -12.80
C ALA A 193 -15.31 -4.71 -11.34
N GLN A 194 -14.63 -5.44 -10.46
CA GLN A 194 -14.96 -5.50 -9.03
C GLN A 194 -14.75 -4.15 -8.33
N ALA A 195 -13.65 -3.45 -8.63
CA ALA A 195 -13.39 -2.12 -8.06
C ALA A 195 -14.49 -1.12 -8.45
N HIS A 196 -14.85 -1.09 -9.74
CA HIS A 196 -15.92 -0.23 -10.24
C HIS A 196 -17.29 -0.60 -9.67
N LEU A 197 -17.58 -1.89 -9.54
CA LEU A 197 -18.81 -2.38 -8.94
C LEU A 197 -18.89 -1.99 -7.45
N SER A 198 -17.80 -2.18 -6.69
CA SER A 198 -17.73 -1.78 -5.28
C SER A 198 -17.93 -0.28 -5.10
N GLU A 199 -17.33 0.54 -5.95
CA GLU A 199 -17.50 1.99 -5.92
C GLU A 199 -18.96 2.38 -6.19
N SER A 200 -19.58 1.79 -7.22
CA SER A 200 -20.98 2.04 -7.57
C SER A 200 -21.93 1.58 -6.46
N LEU A 201 -21.68 0.39 -5.88
CA LEU A 201 -22.51 -0.15 -4.80
C LEU A 201 -22.33 0.62 -3.48
N SER A 202 -21.14 1.19 -3.21
CA SER A 202 -20.91 1.96 -1.99
C SER A 202 -21.72 3.27 -1.92
N GLN A 203 -22.22 3.74 -3.07
CA GLN A 203 -23.07 4.92 -3.19
C GLN A 203 -24.57 4.58 -3.12
N ASP A 204 -24.92 3.31 -3.07
CA ASP A 204 -26.31 2.83 -3.02
C ASP A 204 -26.75 2.65 -1.56
N GLU A 205 -27.76 3.44 -1.13
CA GLU A 205 -28.28 3.40 0.24
C GLU A 205 -28.93 2.05 0.58
N GLU A 206 -29.58 1.40 -0.37
CA GLU A 206 -30.21 0.09 -0.15
C GLU A 206 -29.14 -1.00 0.05
N TYR A 207 -28.05 -0.93 -0.71
CA TYR A 207 -26.92 -1.83 -0.54
C TYR A 207 -26.24 -1.66 0.82
N ALA A 208 -26.07 -0.42 1.27
CA ALA A 208 -25.50 -0.11 2.59
C ALA A 208 -26.36 -0.68 3.73
N ASP A 209 -27.69 -0.52 3.66
CA ASP A 209 -28.64 -1.07 4.64
C ASP A 209 -28.63 -2.61 4.66
N LEU A 210 -28.56 -3.24 3.48
CA LEU A 210 -28.45 -4.70 3.37
C LEU A 210 -27.14 -5.22 3.95
N LEU A 211 -26.02 -4.52 3.72
CA LEU A 211 -24.74 -4.86 4.34
C LEU A 211 -24.76 -4.73 5.86
N GLU A 212 -25.39 -3.70 6.39
CA GLU A 212 -25.53 -3.53 7.83
C GLU A 212 -26.35 -4.66 8.45
N LYS A 213 -27.47 -5.05 7.82
CA LYS A 213 -28.28 -6.18 8.25
C LYS A 213 -27.51 -7.50 8.23
N LEU A 214 -26.76 -7.74 7.16
CA LEU A 214 -25.91 -8.93 7.03
C LEU A 214 -24.83 -8.97 8.12
N ASN A 215 -24.18 -7.84 8.37
CA ASN A 215 -23.19 -7.69 9.43
C ASN A 215 -23.76 -8.01 10.81
N ASN A 216 -24.94 -7.52 11.11
CA ASN A 216 -25.63 -7.76 12.39
C ASN A 216 -26.00 -9.25 12.59
N ILE A 217 -26.40 -9.92 11.51
CA ILE A 217 -26.69 -11.37 11.53
C ILE A 217 -25.40 -12.14 11.80
N GLU A 218 -24.32 -11.86 11.06
CA GLU A 218 -23.04 -12.53 11.24
C GLU A 218 -22.45 -12.31 12.64
N ASP A 219 -22.50 -11.10 13.17
CA ASP A 219 -22.04 -10.77 14.52
C ASP A 219 -22.80 -11.55 15.60
N THR A 220 -24.08 -11.78 15.36
CA THR A 220 -24.92 -12.60 16.26
C THR A 220 -24.44 -14.05 16.26
N TYR A 221 -24.19 -14.62 15.08
CA TYR A 221 -23.67 -15.99 14.97
C TYR A 221 -22.24 -16.10 15.53
N LEU A 222 -21.36 -15.14 15.26
CA LEU A 222 -19.99 -15.13 15.80
C LEU A 222 -19.99 -15.07 17.34
N LYS A 223 -20.87 -14.29 17.95
CA LYS A 223 -21.05 -14.24 19.41
C LYS A 223 -21.54 -15.58 19.96
N ALA A 224 -22.53 -16.19 19.33
CA ALA A 224 -23.04 -17.50 19.75
C ALA A 224 -21.96 -18.58 19.66
N LEU A 225 -21.18 -18.58 18.57
CA LEU A 225 -20.07 -19.51 18.36
C LEU A 225 -18.94 -19.29 19.37
N SER A 226 -18.58 -18.03 19.65
CA SER A 226 -17.58 -17.65 20.66
C SER A 226 -17.97 -18.18 22.04
N ASN A 227 -19.23 -18.03 22.42
CA ASN A 227 -19.73 -18.54 23.70
C ASN A 227 -19.67 -20.08 23.76
N SER A 228 -20.12 -20.75 22.70
CA SER A 228 -20.05 -22.22 22.64
C SER A 228 -18.63 -22.77 22.73
N ILE A 229 -17.69 -22.15 21.98
CA ILE A 229 -16.27 -22.51 22.05
C ILE A 229 -15.69 -22.22 23.43
N THR A 230 -16.06 -21.10 24.03
CA THR A 230 -15.60 -20.74 25.40
C THR A 230 -16.02 -21.82 26.42
N GLU A 231 -17.28 -22.26 26.37
CA GLU A 231 -17.77 -23.29 27.27
C GLU A 231 -17.06 -24.65 27.07
N GLN A 232 -16.83 -25.04 25.82
CA GLN A 232 -16.12 -26.28 25.51
C GLN A 232 -14.66 -26.21 25.99
N ILE A 233 -13.96 -25.09 25.75
CA ILE A 233 -12.55 -24.95 26.14
C ILE A 233 -12.38 -24.85 27.67
N LYS A 234 -13.32 -24.23 28.39
CA LYS A 234 -13.30 -24.20 29.87
C LYS A 234 -13.28 -25.59 30.49
N GLY A 235 -13.87 -26.59 29.84
CA GLY A 235 -13.82 -27.98 30.26
C GLY A 235 -12.43 -28.63 30.17
N TYR A 236 -11.54 -28.10 29.33
CA TYR A 236 -10.20 -28.63 29.10
C TYR A 236 -9.08 -27.72 29.63
N ALA A 237 -9.32 -26.42 29.74
CA ALA A 237 -8.33 -25.41 30.15
C ALA A 237 -9.00 -24.38 31.06
N SER A 238 -8.89 -24.58 32.39
CA SER A 238 -9.50 -23.71 33.40
C SER A 238 -8.94 -22.27 33.44
N ASN A 239 -7.82 -22.02 32.76
CA ASN A 239 -7.15 -20.71 32.73
C ASN A 239 -7.69 -19.77 31.64
N ILE A 240 -8.57 -20.23 30.77
CA ILE A 240 -9.14 -19.44 29.70
C ILE A 240 -10.48 -18.88 30.16
N SER A 241 -10.56 -17.53 30.31
CA SER A 241 -11.77 -16.85 30.75
C SER A 241 -12.80 -16.68 29.63
N SER A 242 -12.34 -16.41 28.42
CA SER A 242 -13.19 -16.25 27.22
C SER A 242 -12.39 -16.43 25.94
N VAL A 243 -13.09 -16.89 24.89
CA VAL A 243 -12.59 -16.94 23.51
C VAL A 243 -13.46 -15.97 22.70
N GLN A 244 -12.86 -15.09 21.94
CA GLN A 244 -13.57 -14.15 21.11
C GLN A 244 -13.21 -14.41 19.65
N LEU A 245 -14.19 -14.77 18.83
CA LEU A 245 -14.05 -14.84 17.38
C LEU A 245 -14.20 -13.44 16.81
N ILE A 246 -13.19 -12.99 16.09
CA ILE A 246 -13.18 -11.69 15.43
C ILE A 246 -13.37 -11.92 13.94
N ARG A 247 -14.24 -11.11 13.34
CA ARG A 247 -14.41 -11.06 11.89
C ARG A 247 -13.13 -10.54 11.24
N LEU A 248 -12.49 -11.36 10.44
CA LEU A 248 -11.48 -10.89 9.50
C LEU A 248 -12.21 -10.34 8.27
N PHE A 249 -12.20 -9.04 8.08
CA PHE A 249 -12.68 -8.42 6.86
C PHE A 249 -11.82 -8.88 5.68
N ILE A 250 -12.28 -9.86 4.94
CA ILE A 250 -11.82 -10.12 3.59
C ILE A 250 -12.75 -9.32 2.68
N ILE A 251 -12.36 -8.08 2.39
CA ILE A 251 -13.04 -7.29 1.37
C ILE A 251 -12.71 -7.96 0.03
N GLY A 252 -13.71 -8.64 -0.56
CA GLY A 252 -13.66 -9.13 -1.93
C GLY A 252 -13.06 -10.52 -2.13
N GLY A 253 -13.61 -11.53 -1.50
CA GLY A 253 -13.37 -12.91 -1.86
C GLY A 253 -14.67 -13.65 -2.15
N VAL A 254 -15.14 -13.61 -3.39
CA VAL A 254 -16.08 -14.62 -3.87
C VAL A 254 -15.26 -15.90 -4.02
N VAL A 255 -15.46 -16.83 -3.10
CA VAL A 255 -14.99 -18.21 -3.27
C VAL A 255 -15.84 -18.79 -4.42
N GLY A 256 -15.24 -18.89 -5.59
CA GLY A 256 -15.79 -19.71 -6.68
C GLY A 256 -15.75 -21.16 -6.28
N VAL A 257 -16.88 -21.85 -6.45
CA VAL A 257 -17.05 -23.30 -6.36
C VAL A 257 -16.29 -23.98 -7.49
#